data_fb335700e123ca5d6c3c712509bc455f
#
_entry.id   fb335700e123ca5d6c3c712509bc455f
#
_cell.length_a   1.000
_cell.length_b   1.000
_cell.length_c   1.000
_cell.angle_alpha   90.00
_cell.angle_beta   90.00
_cell.angle_gamma   90.00
#
_symmetry.space_group_name_H-M   'P 1'
#
loop_
_entity.id
_entity.type
_entity.pdbx_description
1 polymer ?
#
loop_
_entity_poly.entity_id
_entity_poly.type
_entity_poly.pdbx_seq_one_letter_code
_entity_poly.pdbx_strand_id
1 'polypeptide(L)'
;VLSFLNIVGFGMQGGAVEQNIDDMNAELTAEIVKKYPNEIVGIKLAHFNGYNWLPVDRVVKAGEISDVPVMIDFGGSKPLMPLDSLLLNKLRPGDIFTHTYANVLGRMSIVDGNNKLFPFVKKAQERGIVFDVGHGGGSFAFSQAIPAIDQGLKPNTISTDLHTGSMNRGMKDLLNVMSKFLNIGLNISEVITATTWDAAKV
;
A
#
# COMPACT_ATOMS: atom_id res chain seq x y z
N VAL A 1 -1.96 15.43 -13.37
CA VAL A 1 -2.23 14.38 -12.35
C VAL A 1 -1.31 13.22 -12.64
N LEU A 2 -0.56 12.76 -11.64
CA LEU A 2 0.26 11.55 -11.73
C LEU A 2 -0.57 10.33 -11.34
N SER A 3 -0.32 9.18 -11.95
CA SER A 3 -1.14 7.99 -11.80
C SER A 3 -0.29 6.74 -11.52
N PHE A 4 -0.86 5.82 -10.76
CA PHE A 4 -0.41 4.43 -10.72
C PHE A 4 -1.28 3.59 -11.65
N LEU A 5 -0.65 2.90 -12.61
CA LEU A 5 -1.36 2.02 -13.53
C LEU A 5 -1.70 0.70 -12.84
N ASN A 6 -2.97 0.27 -12.88
CA ASN A 6 -3.31 -1.07 -12.38
C ASN A 6 -2.71 -2.16 -13.29
N ILE A 7 -2.13 -3.20 -12.67
CA ILE A 7 -1.58 -4.36 -13.42
C ILE A 7 -2.68 -5.13 -14.19
N VAL A 8 -3.93 -5.06 -13.73
CA VAL A 8 -5.08 -5.66 -14.41
C VAL A 8 -5.51 -4.76 -15.56
N GLY A 9 -5.56 -5.28 -16.79
CA GLY A 9 -5.88 -4.51 -17.99
C GLY A 9 -7.26 -3.86 -17.97
N PHE A 10 -8.25 -4.49 -17.34
CA PHE A 10 -9.57 -3.89 -17.12
C PHE A 10 -9.60 -2.77 -16.07
N GLY A 11 -8.49 -2.51 -15.40
CA GLY A 11 -8.37 -1.48 -14.39
C GLY A 11 -8.96 -1.84 -13.03
N MET A 12 -8.99 -0.86 -12.12
CA MET A 12 -9.44 -1.03 -10.74
C MET A 12 -10.96 -0.85 -10.65
N GLN A 13 -11.71 -1.93 -10.81
CA GLN A 13 -13.18 -1.93 -10.79
C GLN A 13 -13.77 -2.71 -9.61
N GLY A 14 -12.94 -3.47 -8.90
CA GLY A 14 -13.40 -4.43 -7.89
C GLY A 14 -13.95 -5.72 -8.49
N GLY A 15 -14.24 -6.69 -7.62
CA GLY A 15 -14.88 -7.94 -8.00
C GLY A 15 -14.02 -8.89 -8.82
N ALA A 16 -14.69 -9.67 -9.70
CA ALA A 16 -14.07 -10.79 -10.40
C ALA A 16 -12.98 -10.37 -11.41
N VAL A 17 -13.06 -9.19 -11.99
CA VAL A 17 -12.08 -8.71 -12.99
C VAL A 17 -10.69 -8.56 -12.38
N GLU A 18 -10.60 -8.13 -11.13
CA GLU A 18 -9.32 -7.96 -10.42
C GLU A 18 -8.72 -9.27 -9.90
N GLN A 19 -9.45 -10.37 -10.04
CA GLN A 19 -8.98 -11.71 -9.68
C GLN A 19 -8.43 -12.48 -10.89
N ASN A 20 -8.55 -11.93 -12.10
CA ASN A 20 -8.08 -12.56 -13.32
C ASN A 20 -6.57 -12.39 -13.50
N ILE A 21 -5.80 -13.40 -13.08
CA ILE A 21 -4.34 -13.40 -13.19
C ILE A 21 -3.88 -13.34 -14.66
N ASP A 22 -4.62 -13.93 -15.57
CA ASP A 22 -4.23 -13.96 -16.99
C ASP A 22 -4.24 -12.58 -17.65
N ASP A 23 -5.02 -11.64 -17.09
CA ASP A 23 -5.04 -10.23 -17.53
C ASP A 23 -3.91 -9.38 -16.92
N MET A 24 -3.15 -9.91 -15.97
CA MET A 24 -2.01 -9.22 -15.33
C MET A 24 -0.73 -9.44 -16.14
N ASN A 25 -0.56 -8.72 -17.24
CA ASN A 25 0.58 -8.88 -18.14
C ASN A 25 1.70 -7.88 -17.82
N ALA A 26 2.84 -8.37 -17.33
CA ALA A 26 3.95 -7.53 -16.89
C ALA A 26 4.60 -6.75 -18.03
N GLU A 27 4.80 -7.37 -19.18
CA GLU A 27 5.45 -6.77 -20.35
C GLU A 27 4.58 -5.66 -20.95
N LEU A 28 3.30 -5.93 -21.16
CA LEU A 28 2.34 -4.97 -21.70
C LEU A 28 2.16 -3.78 -20.73
N THR A 29 2.06 -4.04 -19.44
CA THR A 29 1.97 -2.98 -18.42
C THR A 29 3.21 -2.09 -18.46
N ALA A 30 4.40 -2.67 -18.50
CA ALA A 30 5.63 -1.91 -18.58
C ALA A 30 5.77 -1.10 -19.89
N GLU A 31 5.27 -1.62 -21.01
CA GLU A 31 5.19 -0.89 -22.28
C GLU A 31 4.33 0.38 -22.14
N ILE A 32 3.15 0.26 -21.52
CA ILE A 32 2.26 1.39 -21.30
C ILE A 32 2.90 2.43 -20.37
N VAL A 33 3.55 2.01 -19.28
CA VAL A 33 4.27 2.92 -18.37
C VAL A 33 5.33 3.72 -19.15
N LYS A 34 6.17 3.04 -19.95
CA LYS A 34 7.21 3.68 -20.76
C LYS A 34 6.66 4.61 -21.84
N LYS A 35 5.45 4.37 -22.32
CA LYS A 35 4.77 5.23 -23.30
C LYS A 35 4.28 6.54 -22.70
N TYR A 36 3.95 6.56 -21.40
CA TYR A 36 3.39 7.71 -20.69
C TYR A 36 4.22 8.10 -19.45
N PRO A 37 5.53 8.39 -19.60
CA PRO A 37 6.44 8.57 -18.46
C PRO A 37 6.18 9.85 -17.65
N ASN A 38 5.41 10.80 -18.19
CA ASN A 38 5.05 12.03 -17.48
C ASN A 38 3.72 11.93 -16.72
N GLU A 39 2.99 10.84 -16.91
CA GLU A 39 1.66 10.62 -16.32
C GLU A 39 1.63 9.42 -15.39
N ILE A 40 2.38 8.34 -15.72
CA ILE A 40 2.39 7.09 -14.96
C ILE A 40 3.71 7.00 -14.20
N VAL A 41 3.61 7.06 -12.86
CA VAL A 41 4.77 7.07 -11.96
C VAL A 41 4.93 5.78 -11.16
N GLY A 42 4.04 4.82 -11.34
CA GLY A 42 4.10 3.53 -10.65
C GLY A 42 3.03 2.56 -11.15
N ILE A 43 3.07 1.35 -10.63
CA ILE A 43 2.11 0.29 -10.98
C ILE A 43 1.44 -0.19 -9.70
N LYS A 44 0.13 -0.46 -9.75
CA LYS A 44 -0.64 -0.96 -8.60
C LYS A 44 -1.15 -2.37 -8.83
N LEU A 45 -1.04 -3.21 -7.81
CA LEU A 45 -1.84 -4.41 -7.64
C LEU A 45 -2.86 -4.14 -6.53
N ALA A 46 -4.15 -4.15 -6.88
CA ALA A 46 -5.23 -3.88 -5.94
C ALA A 46 -6.17 -5.08 -5.82
N HIS A 47 -6.72 -5.27 -4.61
CA HIS A 47 -7.86 -6.13 -4.27
C HIS A 47 -7.72 -7.62 -4.67
N PHE A 48 -6.53 -8.11 -5.06
CA PHE A 48 -6.35 -9.54 -5.29
C PHE A 48 -6.47 -10.30 -3.96
N ASN A 49 -7.37 -11.26 -3.90
CA ASN A 49 -7.69 -11.99 -2.68
C ASN A 49 -7.40 -13.51 -2.75
N GLY A 50 -6.79 -13.96 -3.84
CA GLY A 50 -6.37 -15.34 -4.01
C GLY A 50 -5.10 -15.68 -3.23
N TYR A 51 -4.92 -16.97 -2.87
CA TYR A 51 -3.69 -17.48 -2.28
C TYR A 51 -2.68 -17.82 -3.39
N ASN A 52 -2.08 -16.79 -3.97
CA ASN A 52 -1.13 -16.93 -5.08
C ASN A 52 -0.16 -15.73 -5.14
N TRP A 53 1.12 -16.00 -5.29
CA TRP A 53 2.17 -14.97 -5.43
C TRP A 53 2.32 -14.43 -6.86
N LEU A 54 1.80 -15.12 -7.87
CA LEU A 54 2.00 -14.75 -9.26
C LEU A 54 1.56 -13.30 -9.59
N PRO A 55 0.46 -12.75 -9.04
CA PRO A 55 0.11 -11.34 -9.23
C PRO A 55 1.18 -10.38 -8.72
N VAL A 56 1.75 -10.66 -7.53
CA VAL A 56 2.83 -9.87 -6.96
C VAL A 56 4.09 -9.98 -7.81
N ASP A 57 4.47 -11.19 -8.23
CA ASP A 57 5.64 -11.41 -9.07
C ASP A 57 5.51 -10.68 -10.42
N ARG A 58 4.31 -10.67 -11.02
CA ARG A 58 4.05 -9.96 -12.28
C ARG A 58 4.11 -8.44 -12.14
N VAL A 59 3.52 -7.87 -11.09
CA VAL A 59 3.58 -6.42 -10.90
C VAL A 59 5.00 -5.95 -10.57
N VAL A 60 5.75 -6.69 -9.76
CA VAL A 60 7.16 -6.38 -9.45
C VAL A 60 8.00 -6.46 -10.73
N LYS A 61 7.82 -7.52 -11.54
CA LYS A 61 8.49 -7.62 -12.85
C LYS A 61 8.16 -6.45 -13.77
N ALA A 62 6.90 -6.02 -13.84
CA ALA A 62 6.53 -4.84 -14.62
C ALA A 62 7.24 -3.58 -14.13
N GLY A 63 7.31 -3.38 -12.82
CA GLY A 63 8.05 -2.29 -12.19
C GLY A 63 9.56 -2.33 -12.49
N GLU A 64 10.17 -3.51 -12.49
CA GLU A 64 11.58 -3.71 -12.89
C GLU A 64 11.83 -3.35 -14.36
N ILE A 65 10.95 -3.79 -15.26
CA ILE A 65 11.09 -3.51 -16.70
C ILE A 65 10.93 -2.02 -16.99
N SER A 66 10.05 -1.33 -16.27
CA SER A 66 9.71 0.09 -16.52
C SER A 66 10.43 1.08 -15.60
N ASP A 67 11.22 0.59 -14.65
CA ASP A 67 11.98 1.38 -13.66
C ASP A 67 11.09 2.32 -12.84
N VAL A 68 9.95 1.80 -12.36
CA VAL A 68 9.01 2.52 -11.47
C VAL A 68 8.69 1.68 -10.24
N PRO A 69 8.27 2.31 -9.13
CA PRO A 69 7.82 1.59 -7.94
C PRO A 69 6.50 0.87 -8.20
N VAL A 70 6.24 -0.16 -7.37
CA VAL A 70 4.94 -0.81 -7.35
C VAL A 70 4.24 -0.57 -6.00
N MET A 71 2.93 -0.43 -6.04
CA MET A 71 2.09 -0.28 -4.85
C MET A 71 1.24 -1.53 -4.67
N ILE A 72 1.36 -2.17 -3.51
CA ILE A 72 0.63 -3.39 -3.20
C ILE A 72 -0.46 -3.10 -2.17
N ASP A 73 -1.70 -3.36 -2.58
CA ASP A 73 -2.85 -3.56 -1.71
C ASP A 73 -3.17 -5.06 -1.71
N PHE A 74 -2.65 -5.76 -0.71
CA PHE A 74 -2.58 -7.20 -0.69
C PHE A 74 -3.35 -7.77 0.50
N GLY A 75 -4.14 -8.82 0.25
CA GLY A 75 -4.83 -9.55 1.29
C GLY A 75 -6.28 -9.89 0.95
N GLY A 76 -6.94 -10.56 1.86
CA GLY A 76 -8.31 -11.08 1.69
C GLY A 76 -8.36 -12.59 1.46
N SER A 77 -7.22 -13.28 1.47
CA SER A 77 -7.14 -14.74 1.27
C SER A 77 -7.29 -15.55 2.56
N LYS A 78 -7.71 -16.79 2.41
CA LYS A 78 -7.66 -17.84 3.45
C LYS A 78 -7.04 -19.10 2.82
N PRO A 79 -5.94 -19.64 3.39
CA PRO A 79 -5.18 -19.12 4.55
C PRO A 79 -4.58 -17.75 4.28
N LEU A 80 -4.12 -17.05 5.35
CA LEU A 80 -3.45 -15.76 5.21
C LEU A 80 -2.14 -15.91 4.44
N MET A 81 -1.91 -15.01 3.49
CA MET A 81 -0.60 -14.91 2.85
C MET A 81 0.41 -14.32 3.84
N PRO A 82 1.63 -14.89 3.95
CA PRO A 82 2.62 -14.44 4.91
C PRO A 82 3.17 -13.05 4.55
N LEU A 83 2.92 -12.07 5.41
CA LEU A 83 3.30 -10.67 5.19
C LEU A 83 4.81 -10.46 5.20
N ASP A 84 5.56 -11.24 5.97
CA ASP A 84 7.03 -11.23 5.98
C ASP A 84 7.61 -11.63 4.61
N SER A 85 7.01 -12.63 3.97
CA SER A 85 7.40 -13.03 2.61
C SER A 85 7.17 -11.92 1.59
N LEU A 86 6.04 -11.20 1.68
CA LEU A 86 5.78 -10.03 0.84
C LEU A 86 6.86 -8.97 1.06
N LEU A 87 7.00 -8.50 2.29
CA LEU A 87 7.80 -7.33 2.63
C LEU A 87 9.31 -7.56 2.53
N LEU A 88 9.80 -8.76 2.81
CA LEU A 88 11.23 -9.03 2.83
C LEU A 88 11.75 -9.69 1.55
N ASN A 89 10.91 -10.47 0.85
CA ASN A 89 11.37 -11.31 -0.26
C ASN A 89 10.79 -10.91 -1.62
N LYS A 90 9.60 -10.31 -1.67
CA LYS A 90 8.93 -9.97 -2.93
C LYS A 90 9.12 -8.51 -3.32
N LEU A 91 8.90 -7.58 -2.42
CA LEU A 91 9.01 -6.15 -2.71
C LEU A 91 10.47 -5.70 -2.76
N ARG A 92 10.74 -4.68 -3.60
CA ARG A 92 12.04 -4.04 -3.76
C ARG A 92 12.12 -2.78 -2.89
N PRO A 93 13.31 -2.29 -2.51
CA PRO A 93 13.46 -0.94 -1.98
C PRO A 93 12.79 0.09 -2.90
N GLY A 94 11.98 0.98 -2.34
CA GLY A 94 11.15 1.94 -3.09
C GLY A 94 9.73 1.45 -3.40
N ASP A 95 9.45 0.15 -3.34
CA ASP A 95 8.09 -0.35 -3.51
C ASP A 95 7.22 -0.01 -2.29
N ILE A 96 5.92 0.15 -2.51
CA ILE A 96 4.97 0.70 -1.56
C ILE A 96 4.04 -0.39 -1.03
N PHE A 97 3.99 -0.53 0.28
CA PHE A 97 2.97 -1.29 0.99
C PHE A 97 1.93 -0.32 1.53
N THR A 98 0.76 -0.25 0.87
CA THR A 98 -0.34 0.62 1.29
C THR A 98 -1.29 -0.06 2.26
N HIS A 99 -2.18 0.72 2.86
CA HIS A 99 -3.08 0.29 3.93
C HIS A 99 -2.31 -0.33 5.12
N THR A 100 -1.20 0.29 5.46
CA THR A 100 -0.26 -0.22 6.49
C THR A 100 -0.97 -0.57 7.80
N TYR A 101 -1.90 0.26 8.24
CA TYR A 101 -2.60 0.10 9.51
C TYR A 101 -3.97 -0.59 9.38
N ALA A 102 -4.15 -1.38 8.32
CA ALA A 102 -5.39 -2.13 8.15
C ALA A 102 -5.52 -3.26 9.19
N ASN A 103 -6.74 -3.48 9.64
CA ASN A 103 -7.14 -4.64 10.44
C ASN A 103 -8.39 -5.25 9.80
N VAL A 104 -8.19 -5.92 8.68
CA VAL A 104 -9.27 -6.50 7.88
C VAL A 104 -9.17 -8.02 7.83
N LEU A 105 -10.32 -8.66 7.75
CA LEU A 105 -10.38 -10.11 7.67
C LEU A 105 -9.66 -10.62 6.41
N GLY A 106 -8.84 -11.65 6.57
CA GLY A 106 -8.11 -12.28 5.46
C GLY A 106 -6.78 -11.62 5.11
N ARG A 107 -6.38 -10.58 5.84
CA ARG A 107 -5.08 -9.91 5.72
C ARG A 107 -4.29 -10.02 7.01
N MET A 108 -3.01 -10.34 6.92
CA MET A 108 -2.13 -10.31 8.09
C MET A 108 -1.84 -8.85 8.47
N SER A 109 -2.14 -8.49 9.72
CA SER A 109 -1.84 -7.17 10.27
C SER A 109 -0.36 -7.02 10.60
N ILE A 110 0.11 -5.76 10.76
CA ILE A 110 1.50 -5.47 11.12
C ILE A 110 1.78 -5.60 12.63
N VAL A 111 0.72 -5.59 13.44
CA VAL A 111 0.76 -5.74 14.90
C VAL A 111 -0.01 -7.00 15.30
N ASP A 112 0.52 -7.77 16.23
CA ASP A 112 -0.10 -9.00 16.71
C ASP A 112 -1.23 -8.75 17.73
N GLY A 113 -1.86 -9.83 18.19
CA GLY A 113 -2.96 -9.77 19.18
C GLY A 113 -2.54 -9.27 20.58
N ASN A 114 -1.25 -9.12 20.84
CA ASN A 114 -0.68 -8.58 22.07
C ASN A 114 -0.17 -7.13 21.88
N ASN A 115 -0.57 -6.46 20.82
CA ASN A 115 -0.13 -5.11 20.44
C ASN A 115 1.39 -5.01 20.16
N LYS A 116 2.04 -6.10 19.76
CA LYS A 116 3.45 -6.10 19.40
C LYS A 116 3.62 -5.99 17.89
N LEU A 117 4.42 -5.02 17.46
CA LEU A 117 4.84 -4.87 16.08
C LEU A 117 5.71 -6.07 15.69
N PHE A 118 5.41 -6.72 14.55
CA PHE A 118 6.24 -7.79 14.06
C PHE A 118 7.63 -7.27 13.65
N PRO A 119 8.73 -7.91 14.13
CA PRO A 119 10.08 -7.41 13.86
C PRO A 119 10.45 -7.29 12.39
N PHE A 120 9.86 -8.13 11.52
CA PHE A 120 10.10 -8.08 10.07
C PHE A 120 9.57 -6.78 9.43
N VAL A 121 8.57 -6.13 10.03
CA VAL A 121 8.00 -4.88 9.51
C VAL A 121 9.03 -3.74 9.59
N LYS A 122 9.72 -3.60 10.73
CA LYS A 122 10.81 -2.61 10.85
C LYS A 122 11.96 -2.90 9.91
N LYS A 123 12.36 -4.17 9.81
CA LYS A 123 13.40 -4.59 8.86
C LYS A 123 13.04 -4.25 7.42
N ALA A 124 11.77 -4.39 7.05
CA ALA A 124 11.30 -4.01 5.72
C ALA A 124 11.38 -2.50 5.50
N GLN A 125 10.99 -1.68 6.47
CA GLN A 125 11.13 -0.22 6.38
C GLN A 125 12.61 0.20 6.28
N GLU A 126 13.48 -0.39 7.10
CA GLU A 126 14.94 -0.17 7.05
C GLU A 126 15.55 -0.58 5.71
N ARG A 127 14.98 -1.58 5.05
CA ARG A 127 15.35 -2.03 3.70
C ARG A 127 14.89 -1.06 2.60
N GLY A 128 14.04 -0.10 2.91
CA GLY A 128 13.53 0.92 1.99
C GLY A 128 12.14 0.62 1.42
N ILE A 129 11.38 -0.31 2.01
CA ILE A 129 9.96 -0.44 1.68
C ILE A 129 9.21 0.78 2.20
N VAL A 130 8.42 1.40 1.35
CA VAL A 130 7.59 2.56 1.68
C VAL A 130 6.28 2.09 2.32
N PHE A 131 6.04 2.51 3.55
CA PHE A 131 4.81 2.22 4.27
C PHE A 131 3.85 3.39 4.11
N ASP A 132 2.78 3.19 3.34
CA ASP A 132 1.75 4.18 3.05
C ASP A 132 0.48 3.94 3.88
N VAL A 133 -0.14 5.01 4.36
CA VAL A 133 -1.35 4.92 5.19
C VAL A 133 -2.53 4.39 4.41
N GLY A 134 -2.85 4.95 3.24
CA GLY A 134 -4.00 4.53 2.45
C GLY A 134 -5.26 4.40 3.30
N HIS A 135 -5.72 5.48 3.97
CA HIS A 135 -6.70 5.37 5.06
C HIS A 135 -8.00 4.66 4.66
N GLY A 136 -8.57 4.98 3.49
CA GLY A 136 -9.79 4.38 2.97
C GLY A 136 -11.00 4.44 3.90
N GLY A 137 -12.01 3.68 3.57
CA GLY A 137 -13.23 3.54 4.39
C GLY A 137 -13.13 2.50 5.51
N GLY A 138 -12.21 1.53 5.39
CA GLY A 138 -12.04 0.43 6.35
C GLY A 138 -10.59 -0.05 6.49
N SER A 139 -9.64 0.59 5.83
CA SER A 139 -8.24 0.17 5.77
C SER A 139 -7.33 0.85 6.80
N PHE A 140 -7.93 1.47 7.81
CA PHE A 140 -7.22 2.09 8.94
C PHE A 140 -7.85 1.70 10.26
N ALA A 141 -7.03 1.24 11.20
CA ALA A 141 -7.44 0.92 12.56
C ALA A 141 -6.45 1.53 13.58
N PHE A 142 -6.98 2.27 14.55
CA PHE A 142 -6.18 2.79 15.66
C PHE A 142 -5.49 1.68 16.47
N SER A 143 -6.12 0.50 16.57
CA SER A 143 -5.53 -0.68 17.21
C SER A 143 -4.27 -1.20 16.50
N GLN A 144 -4.03 -0.81 15.26
CA GLN A 144 -2.79 -1.09 14.54
C GLN A 144 -1.85 0.12 14.56
N ALA A 145 -2.37 1.33 14.32
CA ALA A 145 -1.56 2.53 14.17
C ALA A 145 -0.88 2.94 15.49
N ILE A 146 -1.62 2.98 16.61
CA ILE A 146 -1.07 3.43 17.89
C ILE A 146 0.08 2.53 18.34
N PRO A 147 -0.08 1.20 18.52
CA PRO A 147 1.02 0.37 18.98
C PRO A 147 2.18 0.28 17.98
N ALA A 148 1.93 0.44 16.69
CA ALA A 148 3.01 0.47 15.70
C ALA A 148 3.87 1.73 15.82
N ILE A 149 3.22 2.90 15.96
CA ILE A 149 3.89 4.21 16.13
C ILE A 149 4.65 4.25 17.46
N ASP A 150 4.04 3.79 18.55
CA ASP A 150 4.68 3.72 19.88
C ASP A 150 5.95 2.84 19.87
N GLN A 151 5.99 1.83 18.99
CA GLN A 151 7.15 0.97 18.78
C GLN A 151 8.09 1.46 17.67
N GLY A 152 7.86 2.68 17.15
CA GLY A 152 8.75 3.39 16.25
C GLY A 152 8.53 3.11 14.75
N LEU A 153 7.40 2.51 14.35
CA LEU A 153 7.00 2.42 12.95
C LEU A 153 6.13 3.61 12.58
N LYS A 154 6.74 4.68 12.10
CA LYS A 154 6.02 5.82 11.51
C LYS A 154 5.77 5.55 10.02
N PRO A 155 4.63 6.01 9.45
CA PRO A 155 4.39 5.87 8.02
C PRO A 155 5.37 6.74 7.23
N ASN A 156 5.78 6.27 6.05
CA ASN A 156 6.55 7.08 5.12
C ASN A 156 5.67 8.10 4.40
N THR A 157 4.43 7.69 4.05
CA THR A 157 3.46 8.57 3.41
C THR A 157 2.10 8.48 4.10
N ILE A 158 1.40 9.62 4.16
CA ILE A 158 0.05 9.72 4.69
C ILE A 158 -0.88 10.08 3.54
N SER A 159 -1.72 9.14 3.16
CA SER A 159 -2.65 9.24 2.04
C SER A 159 -4.09 8.89 2.46
N THR A 160 -5.05 9.27 1.65
CA THR A 160 -6.48 9.16 1.98
C THR A 160 -7.15 7.91 1.45
N ASP A 161 -6.71 7.37 0.32
CA ASP A 161 -7.52 6.43 -0.46
C ASP A 161 -8.95 6.97 -0.67
N LEU A 162 -9.02 8.21 -1.23
CA LEU A 162 -10.28 8.93 -1.39
C LEU A 162 -11.14 8.29 -2.49
N HIS A 163 -12.30 7.85 -2.09
CA HIS A 163 -13.36 7.39 -2.99
C HIS A 163 -14.74 7.67 -2.37
N THR A 164 -15.81 7.52 -3.12
CA THR A 164 -17.18 7.85 -2.66
C THR A 164 -17.58 7.14 -1.37
N GLY A 165 -17.10 5.91 -1.14
CA GLY A 165 -17.35 5.17 0.09
C GLY A 165 -16.53 5.67 1.28
N SER A 166 -15.29 6.15 1.08
CA SER A 166 -14.40 6.57 2.17
C SER A 166 -14.67 8.00 2.66
N MET A 167 -15.05 8.91 1.78
CA MET A 167 -15.34 10.30 2.14
C MET A 167 -16.52 10.45 3.09
N ASN A 168 -17.47 9.51 3.05
CA ASN A 168 -18.65 9.49 3.94
C ASN A 168 -18.42 8.65 5.21
N ARG A 169 -17.20 8.16 5.44
CA ARG A 169 -16.80 7.39 6.63
C ARG A 169 -15.75 8.14 7.44
N GLY A 170 -15.01 7.43 8.28
CA GLY A 170 -14.00 8.02 9.17
C GLY A 170 -12.81 8.70 8.47
N MET A 171 -12.57 8.46 7.18
CA MET A 171 -11.50 9.11 6.43
C MET A 171 -11.81 10.59 6.16
N LYS A 172 -12.97 10.90 5.59
CA LYS A 172 -13.45 12.23 5.20
C LYS A 172 -12.57 12.93 4.16
N ASP A 173 -11.45 13.49 4.58
CA ASP A 173 -10.49 14.24 3.77
C ASP A 173 -9.06 14.11 4.32
N LEU A 174 -8.08 14.66 3.62
CA LEU A 174 -6.68 14.59 4.01
C LEU A 174 -6.41 15.30 5.35
N LEU A 175 -7.03 16.43 5.62
CA LEU A 175 -6.84 17.18 6.88
C LEU A 175 -7.33 16.38 8.09
N ASN A 176 -8.44 15.63 7.92
CA ASN A 176 -8.93 14.73 8.94
C ASN A 176 -7.94 13.57 9.20
N VAL A 177 -7.36 13.00 8.14
CA VAL A 177 -6.33 11.95 8.29
C VAL A 177 -5.09 12.51 8.97
N MET A 178 -4.58 13.68 8.55
CA MET A 178 -3.46 14.38 9.20
C MET A 178 -3.72 14.60 10.69
N SER A 179 -4.92 15.10 11.05
CA SER A 179 -5.33 15.33 12.43
C SER A 179 -5.30 14.06 13.28
N LYS A 180 -5.64 12.90 12.72
CA LYS A 180 -5.51 11.61 13.43
C LYS A 180 -4.06 11.33 13.80
N PHE A 181 -3.12 11.50 12.86
CA PHE A 181 -1.71 11.25 13.11
C PHE A 181 -1.09 12.23 14.12
N LEU A 182 -1.53 13.49 14.15
CA LEU A 182 -1.17 14.42 15.23
C LEU A 182 -1.66 13.93 16.59
N ASN A 183 -2.89 13.41 16.66
CA ASN A 183 -3.47 12.93 17.91
C ASN A 183 -2.87 11.61 18.42
N ILE A 184 -2.21 10.83 17.56
CA ILE A 184 -1.57 9.57 17.95
C ILE A 184 -0.04 9.68 18.05
N GLY A 185 0.51 10.90 18.09
CA GLY A 185 1.88 11.14 18.54
C GLY A 185 2.88 11.58 17.47
N LEU A 186 2.49 11.76 16.19
CA LEU A 186 3.36 12.43 15.24
C LEU A 186 3.32 13.94 15.44
N ASN A 187 4.47 14.61 15.26
CA ASN A 187 4.51 16.08 15.28
C ASN A 187 4.06 16.67 13.93
N ILE A 188 3.79 17.98 13.93
CA ILE A 188 3.25 18.67 12.74
C ILE A 188 4.22 18.59 11.53
N SER A 189 5.52 18.68 11.76
CA SER A 189 6.51 18.58 10.69
C SER A 189 6.50 17.19 10.04
N GLU A 190 6.45 16.14 10.84
CA GLU A 190 6.35 14.74 10.35
C GLU A 190 5.11 14.53 9.51
N VAL A 191 3.96 15.02 9.99
CA VAL A 191 2.68 14.87 9.27
C VAL A 191 2.69 15.63 7.95
N ILE A 192 3.17 16.88 7.93
CA ILE A 192 3.27 17.68 6.69
C ILE A 192 4.24 17.02 5.72
N THR A 193 5.42 16.59 6.18
CA THR A 193 6.43 15.96 5.33
C THR A 193 5.88 14.68 4.69
N ALA A 194 5.23 13.80 5.48
CA ALA A 194 4.65 12.55 4.99
C ALA A 194 3.47 12.75 4.02
N THR A 195 2.76 13.89 4.11
CA THR A 195 1.65 14.20 3.19
C THR A 195 2.07 14.98 1.94
N THR A 196 3.29 15.48 1.88
CA THR A 196 3.77 16.36 0.78
C THR A 196 5.09 15.86 0.21
N TRP A 197 6.20 16.18 0.87
CA TRP A 197 7.55 15.96 0.37
C TRP A 197 7.90 14.48 0.20
N ASP A 198 7.58 13.65 1.19
CA ASP A 198 7.87 12.22 1.11
C ASP A 198 6.98 11.53 0.08
N ALA A 199 5.70 11.93 -0.01
CA ALA A 199 4.82 11.45 -1.08
C ALA A 199 5.29 11.85 -2.49
N ALA A 200 5.94 13.01 -2.63
CA ALA A 200 6.47 13.47 -3.91
C ALA A 200 7.78 12.79 -4.33
N LYS A 201 8.46 12.07 -3.41
CA LYS A 201 9.70 11.33 -3.70
C LYS A 201 9.46 9.87 -4.11
N VAL A 202 8.29 9.36 -3.83
CA VAL A 202 7.87 8.01 -4.16
C VAL A 202 7.29 7.97 -5.57
#